data_1fef9d98fbb379c8b85e5d92be058019
#
_entry.id   1fef9d98fbb379c8b85e5d92be058019
#
_cell.length_a   1.000
_cell.length_b   1.000
_cell.length_c   1.000
_cell.angle_alpha   90.00
_cell.angle_beta   90.00
_cell.angle_gamma   90.00
#
_symmetry.space_group_name_H-M   'P 1'
#
loop_
_entity.id
_entity.type
_entity.pdbx_description
1 polymer ?
#
loop_
_entity_poly.entity_id
_entity_poly.type
_entity_poly.pdbx_seq_one_letter_code
_entity_poly.pdbx_strand_id
1 'polypeptide(L)'
;MSARLLFVSKGEASSSTRYRALQFFPLWRQAGFEPAHLTVSGGAGATLAMLREARRADVVIVLRKTFPAALLWLLRRCARRLVFDFDDAIFCNSDGTPSRTRMARFVAMARASDRILAGNAFLARRAAAFNPAVTLVPTCLDSGRYRVDAGKPADSFDLAWIGSHSTRKYLAEAMPWLAAAAAKVPGLRLKIIADFDLPGCGVATLPVAWHADSEARELAAAHIGIAPMRDNDWSRGKCALKVLQCMAAGLPVVSSRAGANAEVIREGETGFLASSPAEWAARIALLAQDAGLRQRMGEAGRRLVEADYSILPVFDRLRSVIDGLA
;
A
#
# COMPACT_ATOMS: atom_id res chain seq x y z
N MET A 1 22.05 -20.90 -16.45
CA MET A 1 20.95 -20.22 -17.19
C MET A 1 20.25 -19.32 -16.21
N SER A 2 19.89 -18.11 -16.64
CA SER A 2 19.15 -17.14 -15.82
C SER A 2 17.72 -17.64 -15.60
N ALA A 3 17.22 -17.64 -14.36
CA ALA A 3 15.85 -18.07 -14.05
C ALA A 3 14.83 -17.00 -14.49
N ARG A 4 13.80 -17.43 -15.18
CA ARG A 4 12.77 -16.53 -15.73
C ARG A 4 11.61 -16.35 -14.78
N LEU A 5 11.33 -15.10 -14.40
CA LEU A 5 10.22 -14.72 -13.54
C LEU A 5 9.10 -14.06 -14.37
N LEU A 6 7.89 -14.62 -14.34
CA LEU A 6 6.73 -14.04 -15.01
C LEU A 6 5.77 -13.42 -14.00
N PHE A 7 5.65 -12.10 -14.02
CA PHE A 7 4.67 -11.35 -13.21
C PHE A 7 3.37 -11.14 -14.00
N VAL A 8 2.26 -11.66 -13.48
CA VAL A 8 0.94 -11.58 -14.11
C VAL A 8 0.04 -10.64 -13.30
N SER A 9 -0.43 -9.55 -13.89
CA SER A 9 -1.23 -8.55 -13.17
C SER A 9 -2.39 -7.97 -14.01
N LYS A 10 -3.06 -6.96 -13.44
CA LYS A 10 -4.11 -6.18 -14.11
C LYS A 10 -3.56 -5.14 -15.09
N GLY A 11 -2.29 -4.83 -15.04
CA GLY A 11 -1.62 -3.83 -15.88
C GLY A 11 -0.71 -2.89 -15.11
N GLU A 12 0.17 -2.21 -15.83
CA GLU A 12 1.24 -1.35 -15.29
C GLU A 12 0.70 -0.10 -14.58
N ALA A 13 -0.44 0.42 -15.00
CA ALA A 13 -1.08 1.57 -14.38
C ALA A 13 -1.57 1.28 -12.93
N SER A 14 -1.71 0.02 -12.55
CA SER A 14 -2.10 -0.36 -11.19
C SER A 14 -0.97 -0.07 -10.19
N SER A 15 -1.29 0.62 -9.09
CA SER A 15 -0.35 0.88 -7.99
C SER A 15 0.28 -0.41 -7.46
N SER A 16 -0.52 -1.48 -7.27
CA SER A 16 0.02 -2.77 -6.83
C SER A 16 1.04 -3.35 -7.81
N THR A 17 0.83 -3.23 -9.12
CA THR A 17 1.81 -3.70 -10.11
C THR A 17 3.12 -2.90 -10.00
N ARG A 18 3.04 -1.59 -9.83
CA ARG A 18 4.23 -0.74 -9.66
C ARG A 18 4.98 -1.08 -8.38
N TYR A 19 4.30 -1.11 -7.23
CA TYR A 19 4.93 -1.27 -5.91
C TYR A 19 5.26 -2.71 -5.53
N ARG A 20 4.69 -3.72 -6.20
CA ARG A 20 4.94 -5.14 -5.88
C ARG A 20 5.68 -5.93 -6.97
N ALA A 21 5.83 -5.36 -8.16
CA ALA A 21 6.56 -6.00 -9.26
C ALA A 21 7.56 -5.07 -9.93
N LEU A 22 7.10 -4.05 -10.66
CA LEU A 22 7.94 -3.31 -11.61
C LEU A 22 9.11 -2.58 -10.95
N GLN A 23 8.94 -2.02 -9.75
CA GLN A 23 10.02 -1.36 -9.02
C GLN A 23 11.19 -2.28 -8.69
N PHE A 24 10.98 -3.61 -8.64
CA PHE A 24 12.02 -4.60 -8.37
C PHE A 24 12.71 -5.14 -9.62
N PHE A 25 12.23 -4.84 -10.83
CA PHE A 25 12.78 -5.39 -12.06
C PHE A 25 14.28 -5.11 -12.25
N PRO A 26 14.80 -3.89 -11.97
CA PRO A 26 16.23 -3.64 -12.02
C PRO A 26 17.02 -4.56 -11.07
N LEU A 27 16.54 -4.74 -9.84
CA LEU A 27 17.18 -5.60 -8.83
C LEU A 27 17.12 -7.08 -9.20
N TRP A 28 16.01 -7.55 -9.75
CA TRP A 28 15.91 -8.92 -10.27
C TRP A 28 16.94 -9.19 -11.36
N ARG A 29 17.13 -8.25 -12.32
CA ARG A 29 18.14 -8.37 -13.36
C ARG A 29 19.57 -8.38 -12.79
N GLN A 30 19.86 -7.52 -11.82
CA GLN A 30 21.14 -7.49 -11.11
C GLN A 30 21.41 -8.80 -10.35
N ALA A 31 20.35 -9.43 -9.81
CA ALA A 31 20.44 -10.72 -9.14
C ALA A 31 20.52 -11.92 -10.10
N GLY A 32 20.56 -11.70 -11.42
CA GLY A 32 20.72 -12.76 -12.42
C GLY A 32 19.41 -13.42 -12.87
N PHE A 33 18.25 -12.79 -12.59
CA PHE A 33 16.93 -13.25 -13.08
C PHE A 33 16.49 -12.49 -14.33
N GLU A 34 15.56 -13.09 -15.07
CA GLU A 34 14.88 -12.47 -16.21
C GLU A 34 13.41 -12.14 -15.87
N PRO A 35 13.12 -10.96 -15.27
CA PRO A 35 11.77 -10.57 -14.97
C PRO A 35 11.02 -10.14 -16.24
N ALA A 36 9.83 -10.68 -16.43
CA ALA A 36 8.87 -10.30 -17.46
C ALA A 36 7.52 -9.96 -16.83
N HIS A 37 6.79 -9.02 -17.42
CA HIS A 37 5.46 -8.65 -16.99
C HIS A 37 4.43 -8.94 -18.08
N LEU A 38 3.29 -9.48 -17.69
CA LEU A 38 2.15 -9.71 -18.56
C LEU A 38 0.87 -9.13 -17.96
N THR A 39 0.23 -8.27 -18.72
CA THR A 39 -1.11 -7.77 -18.39
C THR A 39 -2.16 -8.77 -18.87
N VAL A 40 -3.03 -9.22 -17.95
CA VAL A 40 -4.16 -10.06 -18.31
C VAL A 40 -5.44 -9.24 -18.27
N SER A 41 -5.86 -8.80 -19.46
CA SER A 41 -7.04 -7.93 -19.65
C SER A 41 -8.34 -8.69 -19.95
N GLY A 42 -8.28 -10.03 -20.05
CA GLY A 42 -9.41 -10.86 -20.46
C GLY A 42 -9.36 -11.20 -21.97
N GLY A 43 -10.24 -12.14 -22.38
CA GLY A 43 -10.27 -12.66 -23.75
C GLY A 43 -9.38 -13.89 -23.99
N ALA A 44 -9.72 -14.66 -25.03
CA ALA A 44 -9.05 -15.94 -25.33
C ALA A 44 -7.57 -15.76 -25.69
N GLY A 45 -7.26 -14.73 -26.47
CA GLY A 45 -5.87 -14.44 -26.88
C GLY A 45 -4.95 -14.10 -25.70
N ALA A 46 -5.40 -13.23 -24.77
CA ALA A 46 -4.63 -12.89 -23.57
C ALA A 46 -4.45 -14.10 -22.63
N THR A 47 -5.48 -14.95 -22.54
CA THR A 47 -5.42 -16.21 -21.79
C THR A 47 -4.38 -17.15 -22.38
N LEU A 48 -4.41 -17.36 -23.70
CA LEU A 48 -3.45 -18.23 -24.38
C LEU A 48 -2.01 -17.72 -24.25
N ALA A 49 -1.81 -16.40 -24.39
CA ALA A 49 -0.50 -15.76 -24.17
C ALA A 49 0.01 -16.02 -22.75
N MET A 50 -0.85 -15.84 -21.72
CA MET A 50 -0.50 -16.12 -20.33
C MET A 50 -0.07 -17.58 -20.13
N LEU A 51 -0.82 -18.54 -20.65
CA LEU A 51 -0.51 -19.96 -20.50
C LEU A 51 0.79 -20.34 -21.24
N ARG A 52 1.03 -19.74 -22.41
CA ARG A 52 2.28 -19.94 -23.17
C ARG A 52 3.49 -19.40 -22.42
N GLU A 53 3.39 -18.17 -21.89
CA GLU A 53 4.50 -17.57 -21.13
C GLU A 53 4.72 -18.27 -19.78
N ALA A 54 3.64 -18.73 -19.12
CA ALA A 54 3.74 -19.50 -17.89
C ALA A 54 4.53 -20.82 -18.06
N ARG A 55 4.45 -21.48 -19.23
CA ARG A 55 5.23 -22.68 -19.54
C ARG A 55 6.72 -22.41 -19.70
N ARG A 56 7.10 -21.17 -20.04
CA ARG A 56 8.49 -20.74 -20.28
C ARG A 56 9.15 -20.16 -19.03
N ALA A 57 8.35 -19.82 -18.03
CA ALA A 57 8.82 -19.24 -16.77
C ALA A 57 9.18 -20.33 -15.76
N ASP A 58 10.23 -20.11 -15.01
CA ASP A 58 10.59 -20.95 -13.86
C ASP A 58 9.65 -20.65 -12.68
N VAL A 59 9.31 -19.38 -12.47
CA VAL A 59 8.36 -18.95 -11.44
C VAL A 59 7.33 -18.00 -12.06
N VAL A 60 6.05 -18.31 -11.84
CA VAL A 60 4.90 -17.45 -12.21
C VAL A 60 4.37 -16.77 -10.97
N ILE A 61 4.42 -15.44 -10.91
CA ILE A 61 3.94 -14.62 -9.79
C ILE A 61 2.64 -13.92 -10.22
N VAL A 62 1.51 -14.32 -9.63
CA VAL A 62 0.19 -13.74 -9.92
C VAL A 62 -0.13 -12.66 -8.89
N LEU A 63 -0.20 -11.41 -9.35
CA LEU A 63 -0.42 -10.23 -8.52
C LEU A 63 -1.92 -9.87 -8.45
N ARG A 64 -2.51 -9.98 -7.25
CA ARG A 64 -3.88 -9.52 -6.96
C ARG A 64 -4.96 -10.02 -7.92
N LYS A 65 -4.73 -11.14 -8.60
CA LYS A 65 -5.72 -11.74 -9.49
C LYS A 65 -6.12 -13.13 -9.03
N THR A 66 -7.38 -13.45 -9.27
CA THR A 66 -7.92 -14.78 -9.11
C THR A 66 -8.58 -15.18 -10.42
N PHE A 67 -8.61 -16.46 -10.72
CA PHE A 67 -9.12 -17.00 -11.97
C PHE A 67 -10.33 -17.93 -11.73
N PRO A 68 -11.21 -18.12 -12.74
CA PRO A 68 -12.16 -19.24 -12.76
C PRO A 68 -11.43 -20.58 -12.62
N ALA A 69 -12.09 -21.58 -12.04
CA ALA A 69 -11.46 -22.86 -11.69
C ALA A 69 -10.77 -23.55 -12.88
N ALA A 70 -11.41 -23.58 -14.05
CA ALA A 70 -10.84 -24.18 -15.25
C ALA A 70 -9.55 -23.48 -15.71
N LEU A 71 -9.54 -22.13 -15.69
CA LEU A 71 -8.35 -21.36 -16.06
C LEU A 71 -7.22 -21.50 -15.03
N LEU A 72 -7.57 -21.53 -13.74
CA LEU A 72 -6.59 -21.77 -12.68
C LEU A 72 -5.97 -23.15 -12.81
N TRP A 73 -6.76 -24.18 -13.11
CA TRP A 73 -6.27 -25.52 -13.34
C TRP A 73 -5.30 -25.58 -14.53
N LEU A 74 -5.63 -24.92 -15.66
CA LEU A 74 -4.72 -24.80 -16.80
C LEU A 74 -3.42 -24.06 -16.44
N LEU A 75 -3.52 -22.93 -15.74
CA LEU A 75 -2.36 -22.16 -15.31
C LEU A 75 -1.45 -23.01 -14.41
N ARG A 76 -2.03 -23.73 -13.45
CA ARG A 76 -1.26 -24.60 -12.54
C ARG A 76 -0.53 -25.72 -13.28
N ARG A 77 -1.12 -26.24 -14.36
CA ARG A 77 -0.46 -27.25 -15.21
C ARG A 77 0.65 -26.68 -16.10
N CYS A 78 0.58 -25.39 -16.43
CA CYS A 78 1.59 -24.71 -17.22
C CYS A 78 2.75 -24.19 -16.37
N ALA A 79 2.47 -23.72 -15.17
CA ALA A 79 3.48 -23.12 -14.28
C ALA A 79 4.32 -24.21 -13.58
N ARG A 80 5.65 -24.09 -13.64
CA ARG A 80 6.56 -24.93 -12.84
C ARG A 80 6.38 -24.61 -11.36
N ARG A 81 6.48 -23.32 -11.00
CA ARG A 81 6.19 -22.77 -9.67
C ARG A 81 5.17 -21.66 -9.80
N LEU A 82 4.16 -21.68 -8.95
CA LEU A 82 3.09 -20.68 -8.91
C LEU A 82 3.12 -19.95 -7.58
N VAL A 83 3.34 -18.65 -7.62
CA VAL A 83 3.33 -17.74 -6.45
C VAL A 83 2.10 -16.85 -6.55
N PHE A 84 1.39 -16.72 -5.43
CA PHE A 84 0.26 -15.80 -5.33
C PHE A 84 0.63 -14.62 -4.45
N ASP A 85 0.68 -13.42 -5.02
CA ASP A 85 0.99 -12.17 -4.33
C ASP A 85 -0.26 -11.29 -4.23
N PHE A 86 -0.54 -10.77 -3.02
CA PHE A 86 -1.67 -9.85 -2.85
C PHE A 86 -1.47 -8.89 -1.67
N ASP A 87 -1.92 -7.65 -1.88
CA ASP A 87 -1.81 -6.48 -1.00
C ASP A 87 -3.16 -5.84 -0.69
N ASP A 88 -4.26 -6.55 -0.98
CA ASP A 88 -5.64 -6.15 -0.68
C ASP A 88 -6.50 -7.35 -0.30
N ALA A 89 -7.59 -7.10 0.44
CA ALA A 89 -8.58 -8.12 0.81
C ALA A 89 -9.47 -8.51 -0.39
N ILE A 90 -8.87 -9.08 -1.44
CA ILE A 90 -9.56 -9.45 -2.69
C ILE A 90 -10.62 -10.54 -2.53
N PHE A 91 -10.74 -11.13 -1.35
CA PHE A 91 -11.72 -12.14 -0.98
C PHE A 91 -13.08 -11.55 -0.52
N CYS A 92 -13.18 -10.24 -0.29
CA CYS A 92 -14.40 -9.52 0.04
C CYS A 92 -14.70 -8.40 -0.96
N ASN A 93 -15.84 -7.74 -0.82
CA ASN A 93 -16.20 -6.55 -1.60
C ASN A 93 -15.44 -5.32 -1.07
N SER A 94 -15.37 -4.26 -1.88
CA SER A 94 -14.66 -3.01 -1.55
C SER A 94 -15.31 -2.18 -0.43
N ASP A 95 -16.53 -2.52 -0.02
CA ASP A 95 -17.20 -1.99 1.15
C ASP A 95 -16.95 -2.81 2.44
N GLY A 96 -16.23 -3.94 2.31
CA GLY A 96 -15.93 -4.87 3.38
C GLY A 96 -16.97 -5.98 3.57
N THR A 97 -18.03 -6.00 2.77
CA THR A 97 -19.05 -7.06 2.86
C THR A 97 -18.53 -8.40 2.31
N PRO A 98 -18.97 -9.53 2.86
CA PRO A 98 -18.58 -10.85 2.37
C PRO A 98 -18.98 -11.10 0.92
N SER A 99 -18.17 -11.83 0.16
CA SER A 99 -18.48 -12.29 -1.19
C SER A 99 -18.12 -13.76 -1.35
N ARG A 100 -19.11 -14.62 -1.52
CA ARG A 100 -18.90 -16.07 -1.69
C ARG A 100 -18.02 -16.37 -2.93
N THR A 101 -18.28 -15.70 -4.03
CA THR A 101 -17.52 -15.91 -5.28
C THR A 101 -16.07 -15.47 -5.16
N ARG A 102 -15.82 -14.28 -4.56
CA ARG A 102 -14.46 -13.78 -4.33
C ARG A 102 -13.70 -14.69 -3.37
N MET A 103 -14.33 -15.09 -2.28
CA MET A 103 -13.74 -16.00 -1.29
C MET A 103 -13.41 -17.36 -1.93
N ALA A 104 -14.34 -17.97 -2.68
CA ALA A 104 -14.09 -19.25 -3.34
C ALA A 104 -12.92 -19.19 -4.33
N ARG A 105 -12.81 -18.10 -5.12
CA ARG A 105 -11.68 -17.90 -6.04
C ARG A 105 -10.36 -17.64 -5.28
N PHE A 106 -10.39 -16.90 -4.18
CA PHE A 106 -9.23 -16.69 -3.33
C PHE A 106 -8.72 -18.01 -2.75
N VAL A 107 -9.61 -18.82 -2.16
CA VAL A 107 -9.30 -20.14 -1.62
C VAL A 107 -8.68 -21.05 -2.68
N ALA A 108 -9.30 -21.12 -3.87
CA ALA A 108 -8.78 -21.91 -4.97
C ALA A 108 -7.36 -21.48 -5.37
N MET A 109 -7.13 -20.16 -5.49
CA MET A 109 -5.82 -19.61 -5.83
C MET A 109 -4.78 -19.89 -4.74
N ALA A 110 -5.15 -19.69 -3.46
CA ALA A 110 -4.28 -19.98 -2.33
C ALA A 110 -3.84 -21.43 -2.29
N ARG A 111 -4.78 -22.38 -2.46
CA ARG A 111 -4.50 -23.84 -2.47
C ARG A 111 -3.67 -24.27 -3.68
N ALA A 112 -3.82 -23.63 -4.83
CA ALA A 112 -3.09 -23.98 -6.03
C ALA A 112 -1.64 -23.46 -6.04
N SER A 113 -1.31 -22.51 -5.18
CA SER A 113 0.00 -21.84 -5.17
C SER A 113 1.04 -22.61 -4.34
N ASP A 114 2.28 -22.66 -4.84
CA ASP A 114 3.42 -23.24 -4.12
C ASP A 114 3.88 -22.30 -2.98
N ARG A 115 3.67 -20.98 -3.13
CA ARG A 115 3.97 -19.95 -2.13
C ARG A 115 2.98 -18.80 -2.22
N ILE A 116 2.69 -18.19 -1.08
CA ILE A 116 1.86 -16.99 -0.99
C ILE A 116 2.68 -15.85 -0.41
N LEU A 117 2.61 -14.67 -1.05
CA LEU A 117 3.18 -13.42 -0.56
C LEU A 117 2.03 -12.51 -0.12
N ALA A 118 1.94 -12.25 1.17
CA ALA A 118 0.88 -11.44 1.75
C ALA A 118 1.42 -10.08 2.18
N GLY A 119 0.71 -9.01 1.83
CA GLY A 119 1.16 -7.63 2.05
C GLY A 119 1.12 -7.15 3.50
N ASN A 120 0.37 -7.82 4.39
CA ASN A 120 0.29 -7.51 5.82
C ASN A 120 -0.10 -8.74 6.65
N ALA A 121 -0.06 -8.62 7.97
CA ALA A 121 -0.33 -9.74 8.88
C ALA A 121 -1.78 -10.25 8.82
N PHE A 122 -2.76 -9.37 8.61
CA PHE A 122 -4.16 -9.79 8.43
C PHE A 122 -4.34 -10.66 7.18
N LEU A 123 -3.77 -10.25 6.06
CA LEU A 123 -3.78 -11.01 4.81
C LEU A 123 -3.04 -12.35 4.95
N ALA A 124 -1.90 -12.36 5.64
CA ALA A 124 -1.12 -13.56 5.89
C ALA A 124 -1.93 -14.58 6.71
N ARG A 125 -2.56 -14.17 7.82
CA ARG A 125 -3.44 -15.04 8.61
C ARG A 125 -4.61 -15.60 7.81
N ARG A 126 -5.23 -14.77 6.95
CA ARG A 126 -6.33 -15.23 6.06
C ARG A 126 -5.86 -16.30 5.07
N ALA A 127 -4.69 -16.13 4.48
CA ALA A 127 -4.14 -17.10 3.52
C ALA A 127 -3.66 -18.38 4.20
N ALA A 128 -3.08 -18.29 5.39
CA ALA A 128 -2.55 -19.42 6.14
C ALA A 128 -3.62 -20.49 6.48
N ALA A 129 -4.89 -20.09 6.57
CA ALA A 129 -6.01 -21.02 6.73
C ALA A 129 -6.19 -21.98 5.52
N PHE A 130 -5.60 -21.70 4.37
CA PHE A 130 -5.78 -22.46 3.13
C PHE A 130 -4.47 -23.01 2.54
N ASN A 131 -3.34 -22.39 2.91
CA ASN A 131 -2.01 -22.79 2.48
C ASN A 131 -1.00 -22.33 3.55
N PRO A 132 -0.23 -23.26 4.18
CA PRO A 132 0.74 -22.89 5.22
C PRO A 132 1.98 -22.17 4.67
N ALA A 133 2.23 -22.24 3.36
CA ALA A 133 3.39 -21.65 2.72
C ALA A 133 3.19 -20.15 2.47
N VAL A 134 2.97 -19.36 3.52
CA VAL A 134 2.74 -17.91 3.45
C VAL A 134 3.97 -17.18 3.97
N THR A 135 4.40 -16.17 3.22
CA THR A 135 5.44 -15.22 3.64
C THR A 135 4.87 -13.80 3.66
N LEU A 136 5.11 -13.08 4.74
CA LEU A 136 4.74 -11.67 4.83
C LEU A 136 5.78 -10.83 4.06
N VAL A 137 5.33 -10.18 3.00
CA VAL A 137 6.12 -9.25 2.20
C VAL A 137 5.36 -7.92 2.16
N PRO A 138 5.75 -6.93 2.97
CA PRO A 138 5.03 -5.66 3.04
C PRO A 138 5.10 -4.90 1.72
N THR A 139 4.15 -4.00 1.50
CA THR A 139 4.29 -2.99 0.45
C THR A 139 5.40 -2.04 0.85
N CYS A 140 6.25 -1.67 -0.10
CA CYS A 140 7.39 -0.77 0.12
C CYS A 140 7.42 0.32 -0.95
N LEU A 141 8.28 1.30 -0.72
CA LEU A 141 8.52 2.42 -1.62
C LEU A 141 10.02 2.71 -1.73
N ASP A 142 10.40 3.48 -2.77
CA ASP A 142 11.74 4.04 -2.88
C ASP A 142 11.86 5.24 -1.90
N SER A 143 12.38 4.97 -0.70
CA SER A 143 12.52 6.00 0.34
C SER A 143 13.48 7.12 -0.08
N GLY A 144 14.42 6.86 -0.97
CA GLY A 144 15.34 7.88 -1.49
C GLY A 144 14.64 9.00 -2.24
N ARG A 145 13.54 8.70 -2.94
CA ARG A 145 12.71 9.69 -3.65
C ARG A 145 12.03 10.69 -2.72
N TYR A 146 11.84 10.35 -1.43
CA TYR A 146 11.18 11.19 -0.44
C TYR A 146 12.14 12.03 0.39
N ARG A 147 13.45 11.96 0.14
CA ARG A 147 14.47 12.84 0.75
C ARG A 147 14.48 14.20 0.04
N VAL A 148 13.39 14.94 0.20
CA VAL A 148 13.21 16.25 -0.39
C VAL A 148 13.16 17.29 0.73
N ASP A 149 13.98 18.31 0.61
CA ASP A 149 13.86 19.51 1.44
C ASP A 149 12.82 20.44 0.80
N ALA A 150 11.73 20.69 1.52
CA ALA A 150 10.66 21.56 1.10
C ALA A 150 10.27 22.48 2.24
N GLY A 151 10.25 23.77 1.98
CA GLY A 151 9.80 24.76 2.95
C GLY A 151 8.35 24.52 3.37
N LYS A 152 8.09 24.53 4.68
CA LYS A 152 6.73 24.47 5.23
C LYS A 152 6.14 25.86 5.33
N PRO A 153 4.83 26.07 5.06
CA PRO A 153 4.21 27.39 5.21
C PRO A 153 4.28 27.87 6.66
N ALA A 154 4.61 29.16 6.84
CA ALA A 154 4.66 29.78 8.16
C ALA A 154 3.29 30.23 8.67
N ASP A 155 2.40 30.63 7.74
CA ASP A 155 1.10 31.23 8.06
C ASP A 155 -0.06 30.22 8.16
N SER A 156 0.24 28.93 8.02
CA SER A 156 -0.77 27.87 8.08
C SER A 156 -0.21 26.57 8.67
N PHE A 157 -1.11 25.70 9.08
CA PHE A 157 -0.78 24.35 9.55
C PHE A 157 -1.40 23.32 8.62
N ASP A 158 -0.60 22.74 7.74
CA ASP A 158 -1.06 21.85 6.68
C ASP A 158 -1.05 20.38 7.12
N LEU A 159 -2.23 19.75 7.05
CA LEU A 159 -2.42 18.31 7.11
C LEU A 159 -2.34 17.76 5.69
N ALA A 160 -1.43 16.82 5.41
CA ALA A 160 -1.38 16.18 4.11
C ALA A 160 -2.19 14.87 4.10
N TRP A 161 -3.07 14.76 3.12
CA TRP A 161 -3.68 13.51 2.73
C TRP A 161 -3.36 13.20 1.27
N ILE A 162 -2.85 12.01 1.00
CA ILE A 162 -2.58 11.53 -0.36
C ILE A 162 -3.48 10.34 -0.67
N GLY A 163 -4.04 10.31 -1.88
CA GLY A 163 -4.87 9.17 -2.24
C GLY A 163 -5.49 9.25 -3.63
N SER A 164 -6.43 8.36 -3.88
CA SER A 164 -7.19 8.26 -5.11
C SER A 164 -8.69 8.29 -4.84
N HIS A 165 -9.48 8.41 -5.88
CA HIS A 165 -10.94 8.39 -5.80
C HIS A 165 -11.50 7.19 -5.00
N SER A 166 -10.85 6.02 -5.08
CA SER A 166 -11.28 4.81 -4.34
C SER A 166 -11.20 4.95 -2.82
N THR A 167 -10.39 5.88 -2.30
CA THR A 167 -10.20 6.13 -0.86
C THR A 167 -10.79 7.47 -0.40
N ARG A 168 -11.37 8.26 -1.31
CA ARG A 168 -12.07 9.52 -1.02
C ARG A 168 -13.10 9.39 0.08
N LYS A 169 -13.86 8.27 0.10
CA LYS A 169 -14.90 7.99 1.11
C LYS A 169 -14.37 8.06 2.55
N TYR A 170 -13.16 7.56 2.81
CA TYR A 170 -12.57 7.59 4.16
C TYR A 170 -12.17 8.99 4.59
N LEU A 171 -11.69 9.81 3.65
CA LEU A 171 -11.40 11.20 3.92
C LEU A 171 -12.69 11.97 4.18
N ALA A 172 -13.72 11.77 3.36
CA ALA A 172 -15.02 12.43 3.52
C ALA A 172 -15.66 12.12 4.89
N GLU A 173 -15.55 10.89 5.37
CA GLU A 173 -16.04 10.48 6.69
C GLU A 173 -15.26 11.12 7.84
N ALA A 174 -13.98 11.42 7.65
CA ALA A 174 -13.14 12.07 8.66
C ALA A 174 -13.30 13.59 8.69
N MET A 175 -13.97 14.22 7.71
CA MET A 175 -14.08 15.68 7.64
C MET A 175 -14.67 16.32 8.92
N PRO A 176 -15.71 15.77 9.58
CA PRO A 176 -16.19 16.32 10.85
C PRO A 176 -15.14 16.27 11.97
N TRP A 177 -14.26 15.26 11.97
CA TRP A 177 -13.18 15.12 12.94
C TRP A 177 -12.07 16.16 12.70
N LEU A 178 -11.77 16.41 11.42
CA LEU A 178 -10.82 17.43 11.01
C LEU A 178 -11.33 18.83 11.26
N ALA A 179 -12.65 19.07 11.10
CA ALA A 179 -13.29 20.33 11.48
C ALA A 179 -13.16 20.61 12.99
N ALA A 180 -13.33 19.57 13.83
CA ALA A 180 -13.11 19.68 15.27
C ALA A 180 -11.64 20.00 15.62
N ALA A 181 -10.68 19.52 14.81
CA ALA A 181 -9.27 19.89 14.97
C ALA A 181 -9.01 21.33 14.50
N ALA A 182 -9.62 21.77 13.40
CA ALA A 182 -9.49 23.13 12.88
C ALA A 182 -9.99 24.19 13.88
N ALA A 183 -11.03 23.86 14.67
CA ALA A 183 -11.50 24.73 15.75
C ALA A 183 -10.45 24.95 16.87
N LYS A 184 -9.44 24.06 16.99
CA LYS A 184 -8.38 24.12 18.01
C LYS A 184 -7.03 24.59 17.46
N VAL A 185 -6.85 24.57 16.16
CA VAL A 185 -5.57 24.87 15.51
C VAL A 185 -5.75 25.98 14.50
N PRO A 186 -5.38 27.23 14.85
CA PRO A 186 -5.47 28.37 13.94
C PRO A 186 -4.69 28.11 12.64
N GLY A 187 -5.26 28.49 11.51
CA GLY A 187 -4.63 28.33 10.20
C GLY A 187 -4.53 26.89 9.70
N LEU A 188 -5.23 25.93 10.33
CA LEU A 188 -5.25 24.55 9.87
C LEU A 188 -5.88 24.44 8.48
N ARG A 189 -5.15 23.78 7.57
CA ARG A 189 -5.63 23.45 6.22
C ARG A 189 -5.43 21.97 5.93
N LEU A 190 -6.32 21.43 5.10
CA LEU A 190 -6.21 20.08 4.58
C LEU A 190 -5.67 20.11 3.15
N LYS A 191 -4.40 19.76 2.96
CA LYS A 191 -3.79 19.55 1.63
C LYS A 191 -4.20 18.18 1.11
N ILE A 192 -4.97 18.18 0.02
CA ILE A 192 -5.48 16.97 -0.64
C ILE A 192 -4.67 16.72 -1.90
N ILE A 193 -3.75 15.74 -1.85
CA ILE A 193 -2.90 15.34 -2.99
C ILE A 193 -3.62 14.21 -3.73
N ALA A 194 -4.44 14.56 -4.73
CA ALA A 194 -5.34 13.62 -5.40
C ALA A 194 -5.82 14.16 -6.76
N ASP A 195 -6.67 13.40 -7.41
CA ASP A 195 -7.42 13.74 -8.63
C ASP A 195 -8.80 14.35 -8.36
N PHE A 196 -9.06 14.77 -7.12
CA PHE A 196 -10.32 15.38 -6.68
C PHE A 196 -10.11 16.36 -5.53
N ASP A 197 -11.14 17.13 -5.22
CA ASP A 197 -11.24 17.99 -4.03
C ASP A 197 -12.48 17.65 -3.18
N LEU A 198 -12.52 18.18 -1.94
CA LEU A 198 -13.65 18.05 -0.99
C LEU A 198 -14.00 19.43 -0.41
N PRO A 199 -14.56 20.34 -1.20
CA PRO A 199 -14.93 21.67 -0.71
C PRO A 199 -16.10 21.63 0.26
N GLY A 200 -16.23 22.67 1.12
CA GLY A 200 -17.41 22.87 1.96
C GLY A 200 -17.52 21.98 3.20
N CYS A 201 -16.43 21.38 3.66
CA CYS A 201 -16.44 20.37 4.73
C CYS A 201 -16.01 20.93 6.11
N GLY A 202 -16.09 22.25 6.36
CA GLY A 202 -15.73 22.86 7.64
C GLY A 202 -14.23 22.95 7.93
N VAL A 203 -13.38 22.62 6.96
CA VAL A 203 -11.92 22.78 6.99
C VAL A 203 -11.49 23.46 5.71
N ALA A 204 -10.57 24.41 5.79
CA ALA A 204 -9.95 24.99 4.60
C ALA A 204 -9.20 23.90 3.81
N THR A 205 -9.54 23.70 2.54
CA THR A 205 -8.88 22.69 1.69
C THR A 205 -7.88 23.35 0.74
N LEU A 206 -6.78 22.64 0.48
CA LEU A 206 -5.76 22.98 -0.51
C LEU A 206 -5.65 21.79 -1.48
N PRO A 207 -6.40 21.81 -2.59
CA PRO A 207 -6.32 20.73 -3.58
C PRO A 207 -5.00 20.81 -4.36
N VAL A 208 -4.34 19.67 -4.50
CA VAL A 208 -3.09 19.52 -5.27
C VAL A 208 -3.26 18.32 -6.20
N ALA A 209 -3.14 18.54 -7.51
CA ALA A 209 -3.17 17.45 -8.47
C ALA A 209 -2.02 16.47 -8.21
N TRP A 210 -2.34 15.20 -8.13
CA TRP A 210 -1.32 14.18 -7.91
C TRP A 210 -0.46 13.97 -9.16
N HIS A 211 0.86 14.08 -8.99
CA HIS A 211 1.84 13.68 -9.98
C HIS A 211 2.97 12.90 -9.30
N ALA A 212 3.46 11.87 -9.98
CA ALA A 212 4.52 11.01 -9.42
C ALA A 212 5.80 11.78 -9.08
N ASP A 213 6.11 12.81 -9.83
CA ASP A 213 7.36 13.60 -9.68
C ASP A 213 7.25 14.67 -8.59
N SER A 214 6.04 15.17 -8.28
CA SER A 214 5.81 16.18 -7.24
C SER A 214 5.37 15.61 -5.91
N GLU A 215 4.91 14.36 -5.87
CA GLU A 215 4.34 13.68 -4.69
C GLU A 215 5.19 13.86 -3.43
N ALA A 216 6.48 13.56 -3.51
CA ALA A 216 7.40 13.65 -2.38
C ALA A 216 7.55 15.08 -1.86
N ARG A 217 7.65 16.07 -2.76
CA ARG A 217 7.76 17.49 -2.43
C ARG A 217 6.48 18.01 -1.80
N GLU A 218 5.32 17.64 -2.34
CA GLU A 218 4.03 18.05 -1.81
C GLU A 218 3.77 17.51 -0.41
N LEU A 219 4.22 16.28 -0.13
CA LEU A 219 4.17 15.73 1.21
C LEU A 219 5.16 16.47 2.15
N ALA A 220 6.43 16.59 1.76
CA ALA A 220 7.45 17.22 2.59
C ALA A 220 7.12 18.68 2.98
N ALA A 221 6.39 19.40 2.14
CA ALA A 221 5.91 20.75 2.39
C ALA A 221 4.74 20.84 3.39
N ALA A 222 4.20 19.72 3.89
CA ALA A 222 3.17 19.71 4.92
C ALA A 222 3.75 19.56 6.33
N HIS A 223 2.92 19.71 7.37
CA HIS A 223 3.34 19.59 8.77
C HIS A 223 3.16 18.19 9.32
N ILE A 224 2.02 17.54 9.01
CA ILE A 224 1.72 16.18 9.41
C ILE A 224 0.99 15.44 8.30
N GLY A 225 1.14 14.10 8.25
CA GLY A 225 0.34 13.24 7.40
C GLY A 225 -0.91 12.75 8.11
N ILE A 226 -2.00 12.54 7.37
CA ILE A 226 -3.21 11.93 7.91
C ILE A 226 -3.66 10.72 7.08
N ALA A 227 -4.11 9.66 7.77
CA ALA A 227 -4.56 8.43 7.14
C ALA A 227 -5.86 7.91 7.78
N PRO A 228 -6.99 8.61 7.60
CA PRO A 228 -8.29 8.13 8.10
C PRO A 228 -8.73 6.87 7.33
N MET A 229 -9.31 5.92 8.08
CA MET A 229 -9.78 4.65 7.53
C MET A 229 -10.87 4.05 8.43
N ARG A 230 -11.87 3.38 7.85
CA ARG A 230 -12.79 2.51 8.61
C ARG A 230 -12.08 1.22 9.02
N ASP A 231 -12.53 0.59 10.08
CA ASP A 231 -12.10 -0.75 10.44
C ASP A 231 -13.10 -1.79 9.93
N ASN A 232 -12.77 -2.44 8.83
CA ASN A 232 -13.49 -3.56 8.25
C ASN A 232 -12.52 -4.48 7.48
N ASP A 233 -12.98 -5.64 7.02
CA ASP A 233 -12.11 -6.61 6.35
C ASP A 233 -11.41 -6.05 5.10
N TRP A 234 -12.06 -5.16 4.34
CA TRP A 234 -11.42 -4.51 3.20
C TRP A 234 -10.28 -3.58 3.62
N SER A 235 -10.50 -2.75 4.62
CA SER A 235 -9.50 -1.80 5.14
C SER A 235 -8.36 -2.51 5.84
N ARG A 236 -8.65 -3.57 6.63
CA ARG A 236 -7.63 -4.42 7.25
C ARG A 236 -6.70 -5.06 6.24
N GLY A 237 -7.20 -5.29 5.01
CA GLY A 237 -6.38 -5.77 3.91
C GLY A 237 -5.45 -4.73 3.26
N LYS A 238 -5.58 -3.43 3.59
CA LYS A 238 -4.69 -2.38 3.05
C LYS A 238 -3.30 -2.46 3.68
N CYS A 239 -2.27 -2.12 2.90
CA CYS A 239 -0.86 -2.23 3.29
C CYS A 239 -0.21 -0.89 3.64
N ALA A 240 -0.95 0.05 4.20
CA ALA A 240 -0.49 1.31 4.79
C ALA A 240 0.36 2.22 3.88
N LEU A 241 0.30 2.11 2.55
CA LEU A 241 1.15 2.87 1.64
C LEU A 241 1.15 4.39 1.92
N LYS A 242 0.00 4.99 2.22
CA LYS A 242 -0.11 6.43 2.55
C LYS A 242 0.67 6.81 3.80
N VAL A 243 0.63 5.96 4.83
CA VAL A 243 1.40 6.12 6.06
C VAL A 243 2.89 6.07 5.73
N LEU A 244 3.32 5.07 4.95
CA LEU A 244 4.71 4.92 4.53
C LEU A 244 5.19 6.12 3.70
N GLN A 245 4.38 6.65 2.78
CA GLN A 245 4.70 7.83 1.99
C GLN A 245 4.90 9.08 2.88
N CYS A 246 3.99 9.31 3.83
CA CYS A 246 4.11 10.41 4.78
C CYS A 246 5.35 10.27 5.66
N MET A 247 5.60 9.09 6.22
CA MET A 247 6.78 8.82 7.04
C MET A 247 8.08 8.96 6.24
N ALA A 248 8.13 8.46 5.00
CA ALA A 248 9.28 8.64 4.11
C ALA A 248 9.57 10.11 3.84
N ALA A 249 8.55 10.94 3.71
CA ALA A 249 8.68 12.40 3.59
C ALA A 249 9.05 13.12 4.91
N GLY A 250 9.24 12.37 6.00
CA GLY A 250 9.60 12.92 7.32
C GLY A 250 8.43 13.56 8.05
N LEU A 251 7.20 13.15 7.78
CA LEU A 251 6.02 13.62 8.50
C LEU A 251 5.62 12.66 9.61
N PRO A 252 5.32 13.16 10.82
CA PRO A 252 4.55 12.38 11.79
C PRO A 252 3.15 12.11 11.23
N VAL A 253 2.55 10.97 11.57
CA VAL A 253 1.25 10.58 11.00
C VAL A 253 0.20 10.43 12.08
N VAL A 254 -0.99 11.01 11.86
CA VAL A 254 -2.19 10.69 12.63
C VAL A 254 -3.09 9.79 11.78
N SER A 255 -3.43 8.62 12.28
CA SER A 255 -4.19 7.62 11.53
C SER A 255 -5.27 6.97 12.37
N SER A 256 -6.29 6.44 11.69
CA SER A 256 -7.23 5.52 12.35
C SER A 256 -6.52 4.25 12.81
N ARG A 257 -6.94 3.71 13.96
CA ARG A 257 -6.46 2.43 14.50
C ARG A 257 -7.07 1.26 13.72
N ALA A 258 -6.63 1.07 12.48
CA ALA A 258 -7.18 0.07 11.57
C ALA A 258 -6.12 -0.56 10.69
N GLY A 259 -6.19 -1.90 10.55
CA GLY A 259 -5.35 -2.69 9.65
C GLY A 259 -3.86 -2.41 9.78
N ALA A 260 -3.15 -2.43 8.66
CA ALA A 260 -1.71 -2.22 8.62
C ALA A 260 -1.28 -0.81 9.08
N ASN A 261 -2.15 0.18 9.08
CA ASN A 261 -1.80 1.49 9.65
C ASN A 261 -1.45 1.35 11.14
N ALA A 262 -2.21 0.52 11.88
CA ALA A 262 -1.95 0.25 13.29
C ALA A 262 -0.72 -0.66 13.52
N GLU A 263 -0.30 -1.42 12.51
CA GLU A 263 0.91 -2.25 12.56
C GLU A 263 2.19 -1.42 12.29
N VAL A 264 2.09 -0.41 11.42
CA VAL A 264 3.23 0.41 10.98
C VAL A 264 3.49 1.57 11.94
N ILE A 265 2.44 2.22 12.46
CA ILE A 265 2.60 3.36 13.36
C ILE A 265 3.00 2.88 14.76
N ARG A 266 4.14 3.32 15.23
CA ARG A 266 4.57 3.19 16.63
C ARG A 266 4.03 4.38 17.40
N GLU A 267 3.03 4.11 18.27
CA GLU A 267 2.30 5.14 19.04
C GLU A 267 3.27 6.01 19.87
N GLY A 268 3.22 7.31 19.66
CA GLY A 268 4.09 8.29 20.35
C GLY A 268 5.52 8.37 19.82
N GLU A 269 5.95 7.45 18.94
CA GLU A 269 7.31 7.42 18.36
C GLU A 269 7.31 7.91 16.90
N THR A 270 6.45 7.34 16.03
CA THR A 270 6.40 7.68 14.61
C THR A 270 5.11 8.40 14.21
N GLY A 271 4.15 8.48 15.12
CA GLY A 271 2.84 9.07 14.91
C GLY A 271 1.86 8.70 16.00
N PHE A 272 0.58 8.94 15.75
CA PHE A 272 -0.51 8.64 16.67
C PHE A 272 -1.62 7.87 15.98
N LEU A 273 -2.24 6.95 16.73
CA LEU A 273 -3.46 6.25 16.35
C LEU A 273 -4.64 6.88 17.08
N ALA A 274 -5.72 7.17 16.36
CA ALA A 274 -6.91 7.79 16.89
C ALA A 274 -8.16 7.00 16.46
N SER A 275 -9.09 6.80 17.40
CA SER A 275 -10.33 6.01 17.21
C SER A 275 -11.59 6.86 17.34
N SER A 276 -11.49 8.10 17.81
CA SER A 276 -12.61 9.01 18.00
C SER A 276 -12.32 10.43 17.50
N PRO A 277 -13.34 11.24 17.19
CA PRO A 277 -13.15 12.65 16.81
C PRO A 277 -12.34 13.46 17.83
N ALA A 278 -12.56 13.20 19.12
CA ALA A 278 -11.86 13.87 20.21
C ALA A 278 -10.36 13.52 20.22
N GLU A 279 -10.02 12.25 20.02
CA GLU A 279 -8.62 11.81 19.89
C GLU A 279 -7.94 12.41 18.66
N TRP A 280 -8.62 12.42 17.50
CA TRP A 280 -8.10 13.06 16.29
C TRP A 280 -7.77 14.53 16.52
N ALA A 281 -8.72 15.28 17.09
CA ALA A 281 -8.51 16.70 17.39
C ALA A 281 -7.40 16.93 18.42
N ALA A 282 -7.30 16.10 19.46
CA ALA A 282 -6.25 16.21 20.47
C ALA A 282 -4.86 15.91 19.92
N ARG A 283 -4.70 14.84 19.12
CA ARG A 283 -3.42 14.45 18.50
C ARG A 283 -2.94 15.49 17.47
N ILE A 284 -3.85 16.02 16.67
CA ILE A 284 -3.52 17.09 15.71
C ILE A 284 -3.11 18.37 16.46
N ALA A 285 -3.84 18.77 17.50
CA ALA A 285 -3.50 19.97 18.29
C ALA A 285 -2.15 19.81 19.00
N LEU A 286 -1.86 18.65 19.58
CA LEU A 286 -0.56 18.36 20.21
C LEU A 286 0.58 18.54 19.20
N LEU A 287 0.45 17.95 18.01
CA LEU A 287 1.45 18.09 16.97
C LEU A 287 1.52 19.52 16.40
N ALA A 288 0.44 20.29 16.42
CA ALA A 288 0.49 21.68 16.00
C ALA A 288 1.30 22.55 16.97
N GLN A 289 1.20 22.28 18.27
CA GLN A 289 1.86 23.07 19.32
C GLN A 289 3.33 22.72 19.52
N ASP A 290 3.76 21.49 19.23
CA ASP A 290 5.14 21.03 19.47
C ASP A 290 5.89 20.70 18.17
N ALA A 291 6.65 21.67 17.66
CA ALA A 291 7.48 21.52 16.47
C ALA A 291 8.61 20.49 16.67
N GLY A 292 9.19 20.44 17.89
CA GLY A 292 10.24 19.47 18.23
C GLY A 292 9.70 18.03 18.22
N LEU A 293 8.48 17.83 18.72
CA LEU A 293 7.81 16.51 18.65
C LEU A 293 7.57 16.11 17.20
N ARG A 294 7.07 17.02 16.35
CA ARG A 294 6.88 16.74 14.90
C ARG A 294 8.19 16.30 14.25
N GLN A 295 9.28 17.00 14.54
CA GLN A 295 10.59 16.68 13.97
C GLN A 295 11.05 15.30 14.42
N ARG A 296 11.08 15.02 15.72
CA ARG A 296 11.49 13.71 16.26
C ARG A 296 10.68 12.55 15.70
N MET A 297 9.35 12.70 15.63
CA MET A 297 8.46 11.67 15.10
C MET A 297 8.65 11.48 13.58
N GLY A 298 8.83 12.57 12.84
CA GLY A 298 9.08 12.50 11.40
C GLY A 298 10.40 11.80 11.08
N GLU A 299 11.46 12.10 11.83
CA GLU A 299 12.76 11.41 11.69
C GLU A 299 12.67 9.92 12.07
N ALA A 300 11.95 9.59 13.15
CA ALA A 300 11.74 8.21 13.57
C ALA A 300 10.93 7.43 12.52
N GLY A 301 9.86 8.04 11.97
CA GLY A 301 9.06 7.45 10.89
C GLY A 301 9.90 7.19 9.63
N ARG A 302 10.74 8.14 9.22
CA ARG A 302 11.65 7.98 8.08
C ARG A 302 12.62 6.82 8.31
N ARG A 303 13.29 6.75 9.47
CA ARG A 303 14.19 5.64 9.81
C ARG A 303 13.50 4.29 9.75
N LEU A 304 12.26 4.20 10.26
CA LEU A 304 11.47 2.98 10.19
C LEU A 304 11.20 2.54 8.73
N VAL A 305 10.82 3.50 7.87
CA VAL A 305 10.57 3.20 6.45
C VAL A 305 11.86 2.77 5.74
N GLU A 306 12.97 3.44 5.98
CA GLU A 306 14.27 3.10 5.39
C GLU A 306 14.72 1.70 5.79
N ALA A 307 14.53 1.32 7.05
CA ALA A 307 14.95 0.02 7.58
C ALA A 307 14.08 -1.15 7.12
N ASP A 308 12.74 -0.98 7.12
CA ASP A 308 11.81 -2.10 7.01
C ASP A 308 10.91 -2.08 5.77
N TYR A 309 10.67 -0.89 5.18
CA TYR A 309 9.69 -0.65 4.13
C TYR A 309 10.26 0.05 2.89
N SER A 310 11.57 0.11 2.74
CA SER A 310 12.21 0.55 1.51
C SER A 310 12.46 -0.63 0.56
N ILE A 311 12.83 -0.30 -0.69
CA ILE A 311 12.95 -1.30 -1.76
C ILE A 311 13.94 -2.40 -1.41
N LEU A 312 15.14 -2.09 -0.90
CA LEU A 312 16.19 -3.08 -0.69
C LEU A 312 15.84 -4.12 0.38
N PRO A 313 15.44 -3.76 1.63
CA PRO A 313 15.07 -4.75 2.64
C PRO A 313 13.90 -5.65 2.22
N VAL A 314 12.94 -5.09 1.45
CA VAL A 314 11.80 -5.88 0.97
C VAL A 314 12.20 -6.76 -0.21
N PHE A 315 13.10 -6.30 -1.08
CA PHE A 315 13.66 -7.13 -2.15
C PHE A 315 14.42 -8.33 -1.60
N ASP A 316 15.23 -8.17 -0.57
CA ASP A 316 15.97 -9.27 0.06
C ASP A 316 15.02 -10.35 0.57
N ARG A 317 13.88 -9.96 1.19
CA ARG A 317 12.82 -10.90 1.60
C ARG A 317 12.19 -11.60 0.39
N LEU A 318 11.87 -10.86 -0.67
CA LEU A 318 11.33 -11.43 -1.91
C LEU A 318 12.30 -12.41 -2.54
N ARG A 319 13.57 -12.03 -2.66
CA ARG A 319 14.63 -12.83 -3.24
C ARG A 319 14.81 -14.14 -2.48
N SER A 320 14.90 -14.10 -1.16
CA SER A 320 15.01 -15.31 -0.33
C SER A 320 13.87 -16.31 -0.59
N VAL A 321 12.64 -15.82 -0.82
CA VAL A 321 11.51 -16.69 -1.14
C VAL A 321 11.63 -17.29 -2.53
N ILE A 322 12.05 -16.50 -3.52
CA ILE A 322 12.15 -16.94 -4.92
C ILE A 322 13.34 -17.89 -5.11
N ASP A 323 14.49 -17.61 -4.49
CA ASP A 323 15.67 -18.49 -4.52
C ASP A 323 15.34 -19.90 -3.97
N GLY A 324 14.44 -19.99 -2.99
CA GLY A 324 13.94 -21.28 -2.45
C GLY A 324 12.93 -22.00 -3.35
N LEU A 325 12.50 -21.41 -4.48
CA LEU A 325 11.56 -21.99 -5.44
C LEU A 325 12.18 -22.30 -6.81
N ALA A 326 13.19 -21.55 -7.21
CA ALA A 326 13.88 -21.70 -8.49
C ALA A 326 14.91 -22.84 -8.41
#